data_8061f7c90881a2400bf6c34810fabee8
#
_entry.id   8061f7c90881a2400bf6c34810fabee8
#
_cell.length_a   1.000
_cell.length_b   1.000
_cell.length_c   1.000
_cell.angle_alpha   90.00
_cell.angle_beta   90.00
_cell.angle_gamma   90.00
#
_symmetry.space_group_name_H-M   'P 1'
#
loop_
_entity.id
_entity.type
_entity.pdbx_description
1 polymer ?
#
loop_
_entity_poly.entity_id
_entity_poly.type
_entity_poly.pdbx_seq_one_letter_code
_entity_poly.pdbx_strand_id
1 'polypeptide(L)'
;MKLKASAKIDKLTTSIFIDLANRKHELLNSGKDVIDLSVGSPDLPPSSLVMDTIATYSKDPANYGYTLKGTAEFSEAVSYFYKNRYGVELNSRDEVLQLMGSQDGLSHLATAMVNPGEYVLVPDPGYPIYEASVTIAGGAVYPMPLLEENDFLPILEDIPEEVLAQTKMLILSYPGNPVTAIADRSFFEKLVAFAKKYDILVVHDFAYSELIFDDHPQLSFMSIEGAKEVGIEFNSLSKTFNMAGCRIGYVVGNAQALQILASLKSHMDYGVFLPIQKAAVAVLTSDFAMLAEQKYIYEDRRNTLIHGLNQGGWEVKTTPATMFIWTKIPQGWTSRQFAFELLEHAGVAVVPGDAFGAGGEGYVRIALVQPSERLAEAATRIQKFLHTYQPQTN
;
A
#
# COMPACT_ATOMS: atom_id res chain seq x y z
N MET A 1 23.13 -22.24 24.05
CA MET A 1 23.61 -21.41 22.92
C MET A 1 22.82 -20.10 22.93
N LYS A 2 23.47 -18.94 22.94
CA LYS A 2 22.78 -17.64 22.78
C LYS A 2 22.83 -17.27 21.31
N LEU A 3 21.68 -17.30 20.63
CA LEU A 3 21.55 -16.82 19.26
C LEU A 3 21.53 -15.29 19.25
N LYS A 4 22.22 -14.69 18.29
CA LYS A 4 22.15 -13.25 18.01
C LYS A 4 21.55 -13.06 16.63
N ALA A 5 20.64 -12.10 16.50
CA ALA A 5 20.14 -11.67 15.19
C ALA A 5 21.27 -11.02 14.36
N SER A 6 21.07 -10.94 13.06
CA SER A 6 21.97 -10.13 12.22
C SER A 6 21.73 -8.65 12.48
N ALA A 7 22.76 -7.83 12.28
CA ALA A 7 22.63 -6.37 12.43
C ALA A 7 21.54 -5.73 11.52
N LYS A 8 21.13 -6.41 10.47
CA LYS A 8 20.03 -5.98 9.60
C LYS A 8 18.68 -6.07 10.32
N ILE A 9 18.46 -7.14 11.11
CA ILE A 9 17.21 -7.33 11.88
C ILE A 9 17.08 -6.29 12.97
N ASP A 10 18.20 -5.91 13.62
CA ASP A 10 18.19 -4.89 14.68
C ASP A 10 17.78 -3.49 14.17
N LYS A 11 17.87 -3.26 12.86
CA LYS A 11 17.45 -2.01 12.20
C LYS A 11 15.98 -2.02 11.78
N LEU A 12 15.30 -3.18 11.78
CA LEU A 12 13.89 -3.27 11.37
C LEU A 12 12.97 -2.90 12.54
N THR A 13 12.39 -1.71 12.48
CA THR A 13 11.48 -1.19 13.50
C THR A 13 10.04 -1.63 13.21
N THR A 14 9.53 -2.59 13.96
CA THR A 14 8.11 -3.02 13.89
C THR A 14 7.39 -2.90 15.24
N SER A 15 8.04 -2.33 16.26
CA SER A 15 7.54 -2.35 17.64
C SER A 15 6.15 -1.72 17.80
N ILE A 16 5.86 -0.59 17.15
CA ILE A 16 4.60 0.14 17.30
C ILE A 16 3.39 -0.72 16.89
N PHE A 17 3.48 -1.41 15.75
CA PHE A 17 2.39 -2.29 15.29
C PHE A 17 2.17 -3.46 16.23
N ILE A 18 3.27 -4.01 16.78
CA ILE A 18 3.21 -5.11 17.74
C ILE A 18 2.64 -4.63 19.08
N ASP A 19 3.10 -3.48 19.59
CA ASP A 19 2.61 -2.90 20.83
C ASP A 19 1.11 -2.59 20.76
N LEU A 20 0.67 -1.98 19.65
CA LEU A 20 -0.75 -1.70 19.40
C LEU A 20 -1.59 -2.99 19.32
N ALA A 21 -1.07 -4.00 18.60
CA ALA A 21 -1.74 -5.28 18.48
C ALA A 21 -1.86 -6.01 19.84
N ASN A 22 -0.79 -6.01 20.65
CA ASN A 22 -0.79 -6.60 21.99
C ASN A 22 -1.80 -5.89 22.89
N ARG A 23 -1.77 -4.55 22.93
CA ARG A 23 -2.70 -3.78 23.76
C ARG A 23 -4.16 -4.00 23.38
N LYS A 24 -4.44 -4.00 22.07
CA LYS A 24 -5.77 -4.34 21.53
C LYS A 24 -6.22 -5.72 22.00
N HIS A 25 -5.33 -6.73 21.91
CA HIS A 25 -5.65 -8.09 22.34
C HIS A 25 -5.95 -8.18 23.84
N GLU A 26 -5.20 -7.48 24.68
CA GLU A 26 -5.47 -7.40 26.12
C GLU A 26 -6.86 -6.84 26.43
N LEU A 27 -7.25 -5.74 25.75
CA LEU A 27 -8.55 -5.12 25.94
C LEU A 27 -9.70 -6.02 25.49
N LEU A 28 -9.56 -6.68 24.34
CA LEU A 28 -10.55 -7.67 23.87
C LEU A 28 -10.71 -8.82 24.84
N ASN A 29 -9.61 -9.36 25.38
CA ASN A 29 -9.62 -10.43 26.38
C ASN A 29 -10.24 -10.00 27.72
N SER A 30 -10.20 -8.70 28.05
CA SER A 30 -10.88 -8.15 29.24
C SER A 30 -12.39 -7.92 29.00
N GLY A 31 -12.92 -8.25 27.84
CA GLY A 31 -14.31 -8.07 27.45
C GLY A 31 -14.67 -6.66 26.96
N LYS A 32 -13.68 -5.82 26.68
CA LYS A 32 -13.91 -4.48 26.13
C LYS A 32 -14.27 -4.59 24.64
N ASP A 33 -15.31 -3.89 24.23
CA ASP A 33 -15.68 -3.78 22.82
C ASP A 33 -14.74 -2.79 22.10
N VAL A 34 -13.90 -3.31 21.19
CA VAL A 34 -12.94 -2.52 20.43
C VAL A 34 -13.37 -2.43 18.96
N ILE A 35 -13.47 -1.21 18.45
CA ILE A 35 -13.63 -0.93 17.01
C ILE A 35 -12.24 -0.83 16.40
N ASP A 36 -11.87 -1.86 15.63
CA ASP A 36 -10.52 -1.93 15.06
C ASP A 36 -10.45 -1.23 13.69
N LEU A 37 -9.88 -0.03 13.68
CA LEU A 37 -9.58 0.79 12.50
C LEU A 37 -8.07 0.85 12.22
N SER A 38 -7.28 -0.10 12.77
CA SER A 38 -5.84 -0.18 12.57
C SER A 38 -5.41 -1.15 11.45
N VAL A 39 -6.32 -2.02 11.01
CA VAL A 39 -6.02 -3.12 10.07
C VAL A 39 -5.85 -2.60 8.64
N GLY A 40 -4.80 -3.04 7.96
CA GLY A 40 -4.53 -2.69 6.56
C GLY A 40 -5.03 -3.74 5.55
N SER A 41 -5.96 -4.61 5.93
CA SER A 41 -6.54 -5.64 5.07
C SER A 41 -8.01 -5.33 4.78
N PRO A 42 -8.48 -5.50 3.53
CA PRO A 42 -9.91 -5.41 3.23
C PRO A 42 -10.73 -6.38 4.10
N ASP A 43 -11.90 -5.93 4.51
CA ASP A 43 -12.89 -6.72 5.26
C ASP A 43 -13.97 -7.34 4.35
N LEU A 44 -14.14 -6.79 3.14
CA LEU A 44 -15.09 -7.30 2.18
C LEU A 44 -14.63 -8.65 1.62
N PRO A 45 -15.56 -9.61 1.42
CA PRO A 45 -15.22 -10.87 0.79
C PRO A 45 -14.87 -10.69 -0.70
N PRO A 46 -14.10 -11.61 -1.30
CA PRO A 46 -13.97 -11.66 -2.75
C PRO A 46 -15.32 -12.01 -3.40
N SER A 47 -15.48 -11.67 -4.67
CA SER A 47 -16.69 -12.01 -5.42
C SER A 47 -16.90 -13.51 -5.53
N SER A 48 -18.15 -13.96 -5.79
CA SER A 48 -18.45 -15.36 -6.07
C SER A 48 -17.65 -15.91 -7.23
N LEU A 49 -17.37 -15.08 -8.25
CA LEU A 49 -16.52 -15.46 -9.39
C LEU A 49 -15.12 -15.94 -8.94
N VAL A 50 -14.52 -15.29 -7.96
CA VAL A 50 -13.23 -15.71 -7.38
C VAL A 50 -13.38 -17.07 -6.67
N MET A 51 -14.35 -17.15 -5.75
CA MET A 51 -14.53 -18.32 -4.90
C MET A 51 -14.90 -19.56 -5.71
N ASP A 52 -15.82 -19.44 -6.67
CA ASP A 52 -16.28 -20.54 -7.51
C ASP A 52 -15.19 -21.02 -8.47
N THR A 53 -14.38 -20.08 -8.99
CA THR A 53 -13.24 -20.43 -9.84
C THR A 53 -12.20 -21.21 -9.04
N ILE A 54 -11.81 -20.75 -7.86
CA ILE A 54 -10.87 -21.48 -6.99
C ILE A 54 -11.43 -22.87 -6.67
N ALA A 55 -12.70 -22.96 -6.24
CA ALA A 55 -13.34 -24.23 -5.90
C ALA A 55 -13.37 -25.20 -7.09
N THR A 56 -13.61 -24.70 -8.29
CA THR A 56 -13.67 -25.52 -9.51
C THR A 56 -12.29 -26.10 -9.87
N TYR A 57 -11.28 -25.23 -9.95
CA TYR A 57 -9.94 -25.66 -10.36
C TYR A 57 -9.20 -26.45 -9.27
N SER A 58 -9.54 -26.26 -7.99
CA SER A 58 -8.96 -27.06 -6.89
C SER A 58 -9.41 -28.53 -6.87
N LYS A 59 -10.44 -28.90 -7.62
CA LYS A 59 -10.89 -30.30 -7.72
C LYS A 59 -10.04 -31.13 -8.69
N ASP A 60 -9.30 -30.50 -9.56
CA ASP A 60 -8.44 -31.20 -10.52
C ASP A 60 -7.04 -31.41 -9.93
N PRO A 61 -6.61 -32.69 -9.70
CA PRO A 61 -5.30 -33.01 -9.17
C PRO A 61 -4.13 -32.47 -10.03
N ALA A 62 -4.34 -32.29 -11.33
CA ALA A 62 -3.30 -31.77 -12.25
C ALA A 62 -2.89 -30.32 -11.91
N ASN A 63 -3.73 -29.58 -11.18
CA ASN A 63 -3.46 -28.18 -10.81
C ASN A 63 -2.59 -28.00 -9.55
N TYR A 64 -2.05 -29.11 -8.97
CA TYR A 64 -1.26 -29.07 -7.73
C TYR A 64 0.26 -29.06 -7.94
N GLY A 65 0.71 -29.06 -9.19
CA GLY A 65 2.13 -28.91 -9.51
C GLY A 65 2.65 -27.49 -9.27
N TYR A 66 3.97 -27.35 -9.13
CA TYR A 66 4.61 -26.03 -9.11
C TYR A 66 4.37 -25.29 -10.41
N THR A 67 4.09 -23.99 -10.33
CA THR A 67 3.89 -23.13 -11.50
C THR A 67 5.16 -22.39 -11.92
N LEU A 68 6.19 -22.38 -11.09
CA LEU A 68 7.52 -21.77 -11.22
C LEU A 68 7.48 -20.26 -11.50
N LYS A 69 6.64 -19.84 -12.40
CA LYS A 69 6.34 -18.44 -12.78
C LYS A 69 4.87 -18.34 -13.17
N GLY A 70 4.36 -17.12 -13.30
CA GLY A 70 2.99 -16.89 -13.75
C GLY A 70 2.68 -17.55 -15.11
N THR A 71 1.44 -17.98 -15.29
CA THR A 71 0.99 -18.51 -16.58
C THR A 71 0.92 -17.40 -17.65
N ALA A 72 1.07 -17.74 -18.91
CA ALA A 72 0.90 -16.80 -20.02
C ALA A 72 -0.48 -16.16 -19.99
N GLU A 73 -1.53 -16.95 -19.69
CA GLU A 73 -2.90 -16.50 -19.55
C GLU A 73 -3.06 -15.42 -18.46
N PHE A 74 -2.33 -15.54 -17.32
CA PHE A 74 -2.32 -14.52 -16.30
C PHE A 74 -1.70 -13.20 -16.81
N SER A 75 -0.57 -13.27 -17.49
CA SER A 75 0.10 -12.09 -18.04
C SER A 75 -0.73 -11.40 -19.12
N GLU A 76 -1.43 -12.18 -19.95
CA GLU A 76 -2.38 -11.67 -20.95
C GLU A 76 -3.59 -10.98 -20.27
N ALA A 77 -4.11 -11.56 -19.18
CA ALA A 77 -5.20 -10.96 -18.41
C ALA A 77 -4.79 -9.64 -17.75
N VAL A 78 -3.56 -9.53 -17.22
CA VAL A 78 -3.00 -8.28 -16.70
C VAL A 78 -2.90 -7.23 -17.81
N SER A 79 -2.38 -7.61 -18.99
CA SER A 79 -2.29 -6.69 -20.14
C SER A 79 -3.67 -6.22 -20.58
N TYR A 80 -4.66 -7.12 -20.62
CA TYR A 80 -6.06 -6.79 -20.90
C TYR A 80 -6.62 -5.78 -19.89
N PHE A 81 -6.38 -6.02 -18.59
CA PHE A 81 -6.82 -5.14 -17.51
C PHE A 81 -6.23 -3.73 -17.67
N TYR A 82 -4.91 -3.62 -17.87
CA TYR A 82 -4.22 -2.33 -18.04
C TYR A 82 -4.73 -1.56 -19.26
N LYS A 83 -4.96 -2.24 -20.38
CA LYS A 83 -5.51 -1.63 -21.57
C LYS A 83 -6.91 -1.05 -21.31
N ASN A 84 -7.79 -1.81 -20.67
CA ASN A 84 -9.18 -1.41 -20.48
C ASN A 84 -9.37 -0.42 -19.33
N ARG A 85 -8.54 -0.49 -18.28
CA ARG A 85 -8.67 0.40 -17.10
C ARG A 85 -7.86 1.66 -17.21
N TYR A 86 -6.66 1.60 -17.78
CA TYR A 86 -5.71 2.72 -17.77
C TYR A 86 -5.27 3.16 -19.17
N GLY A 87 -5.74 2.51 -20.25
CA GLY A 87 -5.34 2.80 -21.62
C GLY A 87 -3.88 2.44 -21.92
N VAL A 88 -3.28 1.55 -21.14
CA VAL A 88 -1.87 1.17 -21.24
C VAL A 88 -1.71 -0.15 -22.01
N GLU A 89 -0.97 -0.12 -23.11
CA GLU A 89 -0.58 -1.33 -23.84
C GLU A 89 0.66 -1.93 -23.21
N LEU A 90 0.60 -3.21 -22.81
CA LEU A 90 1.70 -3.97 -22.26
C LEU A 90 2.02 -5.20 -23.12
N ASN A 91 3.29 -5.48 -23.32
CA ASN A 91 3.71 -6.76 -23.83
C ASN A 91 3.64 -7.82 -22.71
N SER A 92 2.67 -8.72 -22.80
CA SER A 92 2.43 -9.75 -21.78
C SER A 92 3.61 -10.71 -21.55
N ARG A 93 4.59 -10.77 -22.46
CA ARG A 93 5.72 -11.73 -22.37
C ARG A 93 6.87 -11.23 -21.50
N ASP A 94 7.11 -9.91 -21.48
CA ASP A 94 8.30 -9.31 -20.86
C ASP A 94 8.00 -8.05 -20.01
N GLU A 95 6.82 -7.41 -20.19
CA GLU A 95 6.41 -6.25 -19.40
C GLU A 95 5.42 -6.60 -18.27
N VAL A 96 5.25 -7.88 -17.93
CA VAL A 96 4.39 -8.36 -16.84
C VAL A 96 5.08 -9.46 -16.07
N LEU A 97 5.15 -9.34 -14.74
CA LEU A 97 5.66 -10.38 -13.85
C LEU A 97 4.67 -10.65 -12.72
N GLN A 98 4.26 -11.92 -12.55
CA GLN A 98 3.42 -12.37 -11.45
C GLN A 98 4.20 -12.39 -10.13
N LEU A 99 3.54 -12.02 -9.03
CA LEU A 99 4.09 -11.96 -7.68
C LEU A 99 3.18 -12.69 -6.67
N MET A 100 3.74 -13.16 -5.58
CA MET A 100 3.01 -13.66 -4.40
C MET A 100 2.44 -12.51 -3.55
N GLY A 101 1.65 -11.63 -4.19
CA GLY A 101 1.26 -10.31 -3.71
C GLY A 101 2.33 -9.26 -4.01
N SER A 102 1.95 -7.97 -4.10
CA SER A 102 2.89 -6.90 -4.43
C SER A 102 4.04 -6.78 -3.43
N GLN A 103 3.81 -7.08 -2.14
CA GLN A 103 4.85 -7.05 -1.10
C GLN A 103 6.01 -8.02 -1.39
N ASP A 104 5.78 -9.15 -2.04
CA ASP A 104 6.83 -10.08 -2.49
C ASP A 104 7.85 -9.33 -3.37
N GLY A 105 7.39 -8.72 -4.46
CA GLY A 105 8.27 -7.97 -5.34
C GLY A 105 8.89 -6.74 -4.69
N LEU A 106 8.12 -5.96 -3.92
CA LEU A 106 8.62 -4.79 -3.19
C LEU A 106 9.72 -5.15 -2.19
N SER A 107 9.61 -6.32 -1.52
CA SER A 107 10.62 -6.77 -0.56
C SER A 107 11.91 -7.26 -1.22
N HIS A 108 11.83 -7.76 -2.44
CA HIS A 108 12.95 -8.37 -3.16
C HIS A 108 13.64 -7.42 -4.14
N LEU A 109 12.94 -6.39 -4.63
CA LEU A 109 13.46 -5.51 -5.67
C LEU A 109 14.78 -4.83 -5.29
N ALA A 110 14.87 -4.28 -4.07
CA ALA A 110 16.10 -3.67 -3.62
C ALA A 110 17.26 -4.67 -3.55
N THR A 111 17.01 -5.91 -3.11
CA THR A 111 18.03 -6.98 -3.11
C THR A 111 18.50 -7.34 -4.53
N ALA A 112 17.61 -7.23 -5.54
CA ALA A 112 17.96 -7.52 -6.92
C ALA A 112 18.74 -6.39 -7.61
N MET A 113 18.58 -5.12 -7.17
CA MET A 113 19.02 -3.96 -7.94
C MET A 113 19.98 -3.02 -7.22
N VAL A 114 20.10 -3.11 -5.89
CA VAL A 114 20.85 -2.15 -5.08
C VAL A 114 22.08 -2.80 -4.46
N ASN A 115 23.24 -2.20 -4.66
CA ASN A 115 24.49 -2.62 -4.00
C ASN A 115 24.62 -1.91 -2.64
N PRO A 116 25.43 -2.47 -1.71
CA PRO A 116 25.71 -1.79 -0.45
C PRO A 116 26.22 -0.37 -0.64
N GLY A 117 25.55 0.59 0.03
CA GLY A 117 25.90 2.01 -0.01
C GLY A 117 25.22 2.83 -1.12
N GLU A 118 24.60 2.20 -2.11
CA GLU A 118 23.77 2.91 -3.09
C GLU A 118 22.45 3.37 -2.45
N TYR A 119 21.96 4.53 -2.87
CA TYR A 119 20.74 5.13 -2.31
C TYR A 119 19.47 4.63 -3.00
N VAL A 120 18.42 4.54 -2.19
CA VAL A 120 17.02 4.48 -2.64
C VAL A 120 16.26 5.64 -2.01
N LEU A 121 15.59 6.43 -2.85
CA LEU A 121 14.69 7.49 -2.40
C LEU A 121 13.37 6.87 -1.96
N VAL A 122 12.97 7.12 -0.71
CA VAL A 122 11.81 6.49 -0.08
C VAL A 122 10.89 7.57 0.49
N PRO A 123 9.56 7.50 0.31
CA PRO A 123 8.65 8.49 0.88
C PRO A 123 8.66 8.44 2.42
N ASP A 124 8.62 9.60 3.06
CA ASP A 124 8.47 9.75 4.51
C ASP A 124 7.33 10.77 4.81
N PRO A 125 6.18 10.31 5.34
CA PRO A 125 5.85 8.93 5.74
C PRO A 125 5.67 7.98 4.55
N GLY A 126 5.98 6.68 4.75
CA GLY A 126 5.90 5.65 3.74
C GLY A 126 5.47 4.29 4.29
N TYR A 127 5.07 3.38 3.40
CA TYR A 127 4.76 2.02 3.81
C TYR A 127 6.03 1.30 4.28
N PRO A 128 6.05 0.67 5.47
CA PRO A 128 7.28 0.21 6.12
C PRO A 128 8.17 -0.74 5.28
N ILE A 129 7.59 -1.46 4.31
CA ILE A 129 8.36 -2.36 3.45
C ILE A 129 9.36 -1.61 2.57
N TYR A 130 9.11 -0.36 2.22
CA TYR A 130 10.00 0.40 1.35
C TYR A 130 11.38 0.57 2.00
N GLU A 131 11.42 1.10 3.23
CA GLU A 131 12.67 1.24 3.99
C GLU A 131 13.25 -0.12 4.38
N ALA A 132 12.40 -1.05 4.84
CA ALA A 132 12.84 -2.37 5.28
C ALA A 132 13.53 -3.15 4.16
N SER A 133 13.01 -3.11 2.92
CA SER A 133 13.61 -3.81 1.78
C SER A 133 15.00 -3.28 1.44
N VAL A 134 15.20 -1.96 1.47
CA VAL A 134 16.49 -1.30 1.24
C VAL A 134 17.50 -1.67 2.34
N THR A 135 17.07 -1.62 3.60
CA THR A 135 17.88 -2.02 4.75
C THR A 135 18.34 -3.49 4.66
N ILE A 136 17.44 -4.40 4.27
CA ILE A 136 17.76 -5.82 4.07
C ILE A 136 18.77 -6.01 2.92
N ALA A 137 18.62 -5.27 1.84
CA ALA A 137 19.55 -5.27 0.71
C ALA A 137 20.94 -4.72 1.10
N GLY A 138 21.03 -3.90 2.13
CA GLY A 138 22.27 -3.21 2.54
C GLY A 138 22.46 -1.87 1.84
N GLY A 139 21.46 -1.36 1.15
CA GLY A 139 21.43 -0.03 0.56
C GLY A 139 21.25 1.06 1.60
N ALA A 140 21.37 2.32 1.19
CA ALA A 140 21.13 3.50 1.99
C ALA A 140 19.74 4.08 1.64
N VAL A 141 18.96 4.40 2.67
CA VAL A 141 17.67 5.09 2.51
C VAL A 141 17.89 6.59 2.51
N TYR A 142 17.31 7.29 1.54
CA TYR A 142 17.16 8.72 1.58
C TYR A 142 15.67 9.06 1.67
N PRO A 143 15.19 9.63 2.80
CA PRO A 143 13.79 9.96 2.98
C PRO A 143 13.41 11.17 2.13
N MET A 144 12.30 11.07 1.40
CA MET A 144 11.66 12.19 0.71
C MET A 144 10.46 12.65 1.55
N PRO A 145 10.52 13.85 2.17
CA PRO A 145 9.42 14.35 2.96
C PRO A 145 8.14 14.54 2.13
N LEU A 146 7.03 13.98 2.61
CA LEU A 146 5.70 14.18 2.03
C LEU A 146 4.92 15.15 2.92
N LEU A 147 4.93 16.42 2.59
CA LEU A 147 4.32 17.49 3.38
C LEU A 147 2.95 17.89 2.84
N GLU A 148 2.02 18.19 3.73
CA GLU A 148 0.66 18.63 3.36
C GLU A 148 0.66 19.92 2.51
N GLU A 149 1.60 20.83 2.75
CA GLU A 149 1.78 22.08 1.99
C GLU A 149 2.16 21.86 0.53
N ASN A 150 2.66 20.66 0.20
CA ASN A 150 2.99 20.23 -1.16
C ASN A 150 2.04 19.11 -1.63
N ASP A 151 0.81 19.07 -1.11
CA ASP A 151 -0.18 18.02 -1.43
C ASP A 151 0.37 16.59 -1.24
N PHE A 152 1.30 16.43 -0.31
CA PHE A 152 2.03 15.18 -0.05
C PHE A 152 2.81 14.62 -1.26
N LEU A 153 3.20 15.48 -2.21
CA LEU A 153 4.13 15.13 -3.29
C LEU A 153 5.55 15.50 -2.86
N PRO A 154 6.58 14.69 -3.18
CA PRO A 154 7.96 15.04 -2.89
C PRO A 154 8.44 16.16 -3.80
N ILE A 155 9.30 17.03 -3.28
CA ILE A 155 10.00 18.06 -4.08
C ILE A 155 11.29 17.42 -4.59
N LEU A 156 11.31 17.04 -5.88
CA LEU A 156 12.44 16.32 -6.48
C LEU A 156 13.70 17.20 -6.57
N GLU A 157 13.51 18.51 -6.67
CA GLU A 157 14.55 19.52 -6.77
C GLU A 157 15.34 19.70 -5.47
N ASP A 158 14.78 19.31 -4.33
CA ASP A 158 15.43 19.42 -3.01
C ASP A 158 16.40 18.26 -2.72
N ILE A 159 16.48 17.26 -3.61
CA ILE A 159 17.36 16.10 -3.42
C ILE A 159 18.78 16.50 -3.84
N PRO A 160 19.79 16.39 -2.92
CA PRO A 160 21.16 16.76 -3.22
C PRO A 160 21.76 15.97 -4.39
N GLU A 161 22.52 16.64 -5.25
CA GLU A 161 23.18 16.03 -6.41
C GLU A 161 24.13 14.88 -6.02
N GLU A 162 24.82 14.96 -4.88
CA GLU A 162 25.67 13.88 -4.36
C GLU A 162 24.88 12.62 -3.97
N VAL A 163 23.60 12.76 -3.55
CA VAL A 163 22.69 11.64 -3.30
C VAL A 163 22.23 11.07 -4.63
N LEU A 164 21.79 11.93 -5.55
CA LEU A 164 21.31 11.54 -6.88
C LEU A 164 22.35 10.75 -7.67
N ALA A 165 23.62 11.14 -7.58
CA ALA A 165 24.74 10.45 -8.25
C ALA A 165 24.93 8.99 -7.80
N GLN A 166 24.40 8.60 -6.66
CA GLN A 166 24.49 7.23 -6.10
C GLN A 166 23.12 6.58 -5.96
N THR A 167 22.04 7.22 -6.45
CA THR A 167 20.68 6.71 -6.35
C THR A 167 20.39 5.72 -7.46
N LYS A 168 19.78 4.57 -7.09
CA LYS A 168 19.35 3.53 -8.04
C LYS A 168 17.86 3.51 -8.27
N MET A 169 17.08 3.79 -7.23
CA MET A 169 15.62 3.71 -7.30
C MET A 169 14.97 4.86 -6.54
N LEU A 170 13.76 5.19 -6.97
CA LEU A 170 12.86 6.10 -6.29
C LEU A 170 11.50 5.41 -6.14
N ILE A 171 11.03 5.26 -4.90
CA ILE A 171 9.76 4.58 -4.58
C ILE A 171 8.68 5.62 -4.30
N LEU A 172 7.51 5.43 -4.89
CA LEU A 172 6.31 6.27 -4.68
C LEU A 172 5.06 5.40 -4.61
N SER A 173 4.00 5.95 -4.01
CA SER A 173 2.68 5.30 -3.96
C SER A 173 1.57 6.35 -4.05
N TYR A 174 0.90 6.46 -5.20
CA TYR A 174 -0.20 7.40 -5.44
C TYR A 174 -1.36 6.73 -6.19
N PRO A 175 -2.48 6.49 -5.48
CA PRO A 175 -2.70 6.68 -4.05
C PRO A 175 -2.03 5.59 -3.22
N GLY A 176 -1.65 5.93 -1.98
CA GLY A 176 -0.78 5.10 -1.15
C GLY A 176 -1.27 4.77 0.26
N ASN A 177 -0.35 4.23 1.02
CA ASN A 177 -0.44 3.93 2.43
C ASN A 177 0.85 4.38 3.14
N PRO A 178 0.78 5.29 4.13
CA PRO A 178 -0.42 5.81 4.79
C PRO A 178 -1.06 7.00 4.07
N VAL A 179 -0.32 7.70 3.22
CA VAL A 179 -0.75 8.93 2.55
C VAL A 179 -1.71 8.58 1.42
N THR A 180 -2.89 9.19 1.45
CA THR A 180 -4.00 8.89 0.55
C THR A 180 -4.08 9.86 -0.65
N ALA A 181 -3.08 10.72 -0.81
CA ALA A 181 -3.00 11.68 -1.91
C ALA A 181 -2.95 10.98 -3.29
N ILE A 182 -3.33 11.72 -4.30
CA ILE A 182 -3.22 11.32 -5.71
C ILE A 182 -2.22 12.25 -6.40
N ALA A 183 -1.48 11.71 -7.37
CA ALA A 183 -0.59 12.49 -8.22
C ALA A 183 -1.27 12.80 -9.55
N ASP A 184 -1.03 13.99 -10.07
CA ASP A 184 -1.51 14.39 -11.38
C ASP A 184 -0.55 13.99 -12.51
N ARG A 185 -1.01 14.17 -13.76
CA ARG A 185 -0.20 13.87 -14.93
C ARG A 185 1.07 14.70 -14.98
N SER A 186 1.00 15.97 -14.58
CA SER A 186 2.14 16.88 -14.67
C SER A 186 3.27 16.48 -13.72
N PHE A 187 2.93 15.99 -12.53
CA PHE A 187 3.91 15.42 -11.60
C PHE A 187 4.58 14.18 -12.19
N PHE A 188 3.82 13.25 -12.75
CA PHE A 188 4.39 12.05 -13.35
C PHE A 188 5.26 12.35 -14.60
N GLU A 189 4.89 13.33 -15.40
CA GLU A 189 5.73 13.78 -16.54
C GLU A 189 7.08 14.36 -16.06
N LYS A 190 7.07 15.19 -15.00
CA LYS A 190 8.29 15.67 -14.36
C LYS A 190 9.12 14.52 -13.77
N LEU A 191 8.45 13.54 -13.15
CA LEU A 191 9.11 12.37 -12.59
C LEU A 191 9.81 11.53 -13.66
N VAL A 192 9.19 11.31 -14.84
CA VAL A 192 9.82 10.62 -15.97
C VAL A 192 11.05 11.38 -16.45
N ALA A 193 10.96 12.71 -16.61
CA ALA A 193 12.09 13.54 -17.03
C ALA A 193 13.23 13.49 -16.01
N PHE A 194 12.91 13.56 -14.71
CA PHE A 194 13.85 13.42 -13.61
C PHE A 194 14.55 12.06 -13.62
N ALA A 195 13.80 10.99 -13.73
CA ALA A 195 14.33 9.64 -13.77
C ALA A 195 15.28 9.40 -14.96
N LYS A 196 14.94 9.93 -16.14
CA LYS A 196 15.81 9.90 -17.34
C LYS A 196 17.10 10.68 -17.13
N LYS A 197 17.00 11.85 -16.49
CA LYS A 197 18.20 12.72 -16.25
C LYS A 197 19.23 12.06 -15.34
N TYR A 198 18.77 11.32 -14.31
CA TYR A 198 19.64 10.79 -13.27
C TYR A 198 19.84 9.27 -13.36
N ASP A 199 19.28 8.61 -14.37
CA ASP A 199 19.33 7.14 -14.56
C ASP A 199 18.79 6.37 -13.35
N ILE A 200 17.62 6.80 -12.84
CA ILE A 200 16.96 6.27 -11.65
C ILE A 200 15.73 5.44 -12.05
N LEU A 201 15.58 4.23 -11.51
CA LEU A 201 14.37 3.44 -11.69
C LEU A 201 13.24 3.98 -10.80
N VAL A 202 12.12 4.37 -11.40
CA VAL A 202 10.89 4.70 -10.67
C VAL A 202 10.15 3.42 -10.32
N VAL A 203 9.81 3.28 -9.04
CA VAL A 203 9.02 2.19 -8.49
C VAL A 203 7.70 2.78 -7.98
N HIS A 204 6.62 2.58 -8.72
CA HIS A 204 5.30 3.06 -8.33
C HIS A 204 4.48 1.92 -7.70
N ASP A 205 4.11 2.03 -6.43
CA ASP A 205 3.17 1.12 -5.77
C ASP A 205 1.74 1.64 -5.97
N PHE A 206 1.00 0.95 -6.83
CA PHE A 206 -0.35 1.32 -7.27
C PHE A 206 -1.42 0.35 -6.74
N ALA A 207 -1.17 -0.23 -5.57
CA ALA A 207 -2.05 -1.25 -4.98
C ALA A 207 -3.49 -0.78 -4.74
N TYR A 208 -3.73 0.52 -4.62
CA TYR A 208 -5.06 1.13 -4.40
C TYR A 208 -5.65 1.77 -5.67
N SER A 209 -5.20 1.38 -6.84
CA SER A 209 -5.57 1.92 -8.16
C SER A 209 -7.08 2.02 -8.41
N GLU A 210 -7.87 1.11 -7.85
CA GLU A 210 -9.33 1.06 -8.05
C GLU A 210 -10.14 1.72 -6.92
N LEU A 211 -9.46 2.26 -5.90
CA LEU A 211 -10.09 2.96 -4.78
C LEU A 211 -9.78 4.47 -4.85
N ILE A 212 -10.21 5.09 -5.93
CA ILE A 212 -10.12 6.54 -6.17
C ILE A 212 -11.55 7.08 -6.25
N PHE A 213 -11.87 8.09 -5.44
CA PHE A 213 -13.21 8.60 -5.17
C PHE A 213 -13.47 9.95 -5.86
N ASP A 214 -14.70 10.48 -5.73
CA ASP A 214 -15.11 11.82 -6.15
C ASP A 214 -14.74 12.15 -7.61
N ASP A 215 -14.87 11.17 -8.52
CA ASP A 215 -14.60 11.31 -9.95
C ASP A 215 -13.15 11.76 -10.31
N HIS A 216 -12.22 11.63 -9.37
CA HIS A 216 -10.81 11.80 -9.67
C HIS A 216 -10.34 10.76 -10.70
N PRO A 217 -9.44 11.14 -11.63
CA PRO A 217 -8.97 10.23 -12.67
C PRO A 217 -8.11 9.10 -12.10
N GLN A 218 -8.33 7.88 -12.59
CA GLN A 218 -7.44 6.74 -12.33
C GLN A 218 -6.24 6.85 -13.26
N LEU A 219 -5.13 7.37 -12.75
CA LEU A 219 -3.94 7.63 -13.54
C LEU A 219 -2.83 6.64 -13.18
N SER A 220 -2.60 5.64 -14.04
CA SER A 220 -1.43 4.78 -13.96
C SER A 220 -0.18 5.56 -14.39
N PHE A 221 0.92 5.40 -13.65
CA PHE A 221 2.22 5.94 -14.05
C PHE A 221 2.65 5.40 -15.43
N MET A 222 2.32 4.13 -15.73
CA MET A 222 2.62 3.51 -17.02
C MET A 222 1.90 4.17 -18.21
N SER A 223 0.87 5.01 -17.97
CA SER A 223 0.18 5.75 -19.03
C SER A 223 0.91 7.03 -19.46
N ILE A 224 2.00 7.37 -18.79
CA ILE A 224 2.83 8.55 -19.11
C ILE A 224 3.85 8.17 -20.17
N GLU A 225 4.04 9.04 -21.15
CA GLU A 225 5.03 8.84 -22.21
C GLU A 225 6.44 8.68 -21.63
N GLY A 226 7.12 7.62 -22.01
CA GLY A 226 8.46 7.28 -21.52
C GLY A 226 8.51 6.61 -20.14
N ALA A 227 7.39 6.43 -19.44
CA ALA A 227 7.38 5.80 -18.12
C ALA A 227 7.90 4.37 -18.15
N LYS A 228 7.55 3.57 -19.16
CA LYS A 228 8.04 2.20 -19.33
C LYS A 228 9.56 2.10 -19.58
N GLU A 229 10.19 3.19 -20.00
CA GLU A 229 11.64 3.22 -20.16
C GLU A 229 12.36 3.31 -18.81
N VAL A 230 11.77 3.99 -17.83
CA VAL A 230 12.40 4.35 -16.56
C VAL A 230 11.71 3.78 -15.33
N GLY A 231 10.62 3.02 -15.47
CA GLY A 231 9.87 2.63 -14.29
C GLY A 231 9.12 1.31 -14.38
N ILE A 232 8.68 0.89 -13.20
CA ILE A 232 7.82 -0.27 -12.98
C ILE A 232 6.70 0.11 -12.04
N GLU A 233 5.54 -0.56 -12.19
CA GLU A 233 4.35 -0.30 -11.40
C GLU A 233 3.83 -1.59 -10.77
N PHE A 234 3.73 -1.62 -9.45
CA PHE A 234 3.20 -2.75 -8.68
C PHE A 234 1.70 -2.63 -8.49
N ASN A 235 1.00 -3.74 -8.63
CA ASN A 235 -0.42 -3.81 -8.31
C ASN A 235 -0.75 -5.10 -7.53
N SER A 236 -1.87 -5.08 -6.81
CA SER A 236 -2.26 -6.17 -5.91
C SER A 236 -3.73 -6.50 -6.04
N LEU A 237 -4.05 -7.77 -6.31
CA LEU A 237 -5.43 -8.23 -6.28
C LEU A 237 -6.01 -8.25 -4.85
N SER A 238 -5.16 -8.12 -3.83
CA SER A 238 -5.59 -8.03 -2.43
C SER A 238 -6.55 -6.88 -2.17
N LYS A 239 -6.34 -5.72 -2.83
CA LYS A 239 -7.13 -4.51 -2.65
C LYS A 239 -8.17 -4.35 -3.75
N THR A 240 -7.77 -4.63 -4.99
CA THR A 240 -8.61 -4.47 -6.17
C THR A 240 -9.80 -5.44 -6.18
N PHE A 241 -9.58 -6.69 -5.75
CA PHE A 241 -10.59 -7.76 -5.81
C PHE A 241 -10.84 -8.47 -4.48
N ASN A 242 -10.44 -7.88 -3.35
CA ASN A 242 -10.56 -8.47 -2.01
C ASN A 242 -9.90 -9.85 -1.87
N MET A 243 -8.83 -10.10 -2.61
CA MET A 243 -8.12 -11.39 -2.64
C MET A 243 -6.88 -11.40 -1.73
N ALA A 244 -6.92 -10.70 -0.58
CA ALA A 244 -5.76 -10.54 0.30
C ALA A 244 -5.15 -11.88 0.74
N GLY A 245 -5.98 -12.85 1.11
CA GLY A 245 -5.55 -14.20 1.52
C GLY A 245 -5.01 -15.07 0.38
N CYS A 246 -5.35 -14.74 -0.87
CA CYS A 246 -4.89 -15.49 -2.06
C CYS A 246 -3.42 -15.25 -2.41
N ARG A 247 -2.80 -14.20 -1.84
CA ARG A 247 -1.40 -13.85 -2.07
C ARG A 247 -1.03 -13.77 -3.55
N ILE A 248 -1.75 -12.97 -4.33
CA ILE A 248 -1.48 -12.74 -5.75
C ILE A 248 -1.45 -11.26 -6.08
N GLY A 249 -0.46 -10.87 -6.88
CA GLY A 249 -0.23 -9.53 -7.40
C GLY A 249 0.65 -9.61 -8.64
N TYR A 250 1.06 -8.47 -9.12
CA TYR A 250 1.94 -8.37 -10.28
C TYR A 250 2.69 -7.04 -10.28
N VAL A 251 3.75 -7.00 -11.10
CA VAL A 251 4.46 -5.79 -11.46
C VAL A 251 4.52 -5.70 -12.97
N VAL A 252 4.38 -4.48 -13.49
CA VAL A 252 4.42 -4.19 -14.93
C VAL A 252 5.39 -3.07 -15.24
N GLY A 253 5.85 -2.96 -16.49
CA GLY A 253 6.66 -1.83 -16.96
C GLY A 253 7.98 -2.26 -17.60
N ASN A 254 9.10 -1.66 -17.17
CA ASN A 254 10.40 -1.86 -17.77
C ASN A 254 10.82 -3.33 -17.81
N ALA A 255 10.93 -3.89 -19.01
CA ALA A 255 11.19 -5.32 -19.22
C ALA A 255 12.52 -5.79 -18.61
N GLN A 256 13.56 -4.95 -18.64
CA GLN A 256 14.87 -5.29 -18.05
C GLN A 256 14.80 -5.34 -16.52
N ALA A 257 14.12 -4.38 -15.89
CA ALA A 257 13.92 -4.39 -14.43
C ALA A 257 13.10 -5.60 -13.98
N LEU A 258 12.05 -5.95 -14.74
CA LEU A 258 11.26 -7.15 -14.48
C LEU A 258 12.08 -8.44 -14.63
N GLN A 259 12.94 -8.51 -15.63
CA GLN A 259 13.83 -9.68 -15.83
C GLN A 259 14.82 -9.85 -14.67
N ILE A 260 15.39 -8.74 -14.15
CA ILE A 260 16.29 -8.76 -13.00
C ILE A 260 15.54 -9.26 -11.76
N LEU A 261 14.35 -8.73 -11.49
CA LEU A 261 13.53 -9.18 -10.37
C LEU A 261 13.10 -10.65 -10.51
N ALA A 262 12.72 -11.08 -11.72
CA ALA A 262 12.35 -12.46 -12.02
C ALA A 262 13.52 -13.42 -11.79
N SER A 263 14.75 -13.00 -12.08
CA SER A 263 15.96 -13.81 -11.82
C SER A 263 16.14 -14.07 -10.33
N LEU A 264 16.00 -13.03 -9.47
CA LEU A 264 16.05 -13.23 -8.03
C LEU A 264 14.87 -14.10 -7.55
N LYS A 265 13.64 -13.77 -8.00
CA LYS A 265 12.42 -14.47 -7.62
C LYS A 265 12.50 -15.98 -7.90
N SER A 266 13.15 -16.41 -8.99
CA SER A 266 13.32 -17.82 -9.33
C SER A 266 14.11 -18.62 -8.29
N HIS A 267 14.82 -17.94 -7.38
CA HIS A 267 15.53 -18.53 -6.24
C HIS A 267 14.79 -18.37 -4.91
N MET A 268 13.68 -17.65 -4.88
CA MET A 268 12.95 -17.34 -3.66
C MET A 268 11.64 -18.12 -3.51
N ASP A 269 10.94 -18.40 -4.63
CA ASP A 269 9.67 -19.12 -4.62
C ASP A 269 9.46 -19.91 -5.94
N TYR A 270 8.38 -20.72 -5.95
CA TYR A 270 7.99 -21.54 -7.11
C TYR A 270 6.61 -21.17 -7.66
N GLY A 271 6.22 -19.89 -7.50
CA GLY A 271 5.00 -19.34 -8.08
C GLY A 271 3.76 -19.50 -7.19
N VAL A 272 2.62 -19.08 -7.72
CA VAL A 272 1.32 -19.04 -7.04
C VAL A 272 0.49 -20.26 -7.45
N PHE A 273 -0.22 -20.87 -6.51
CA PHE A 273 -1.12 -22.01 -6.74
C PHE A 273 -2.06 -21.75 -7.93
N LEU A 274 -2.11 -22.72 -8.89
CA LEU A 274 -2.76 -22.51 -10.19
C LEU A 274 -4.24 -22.09 -10.09
N PRO A 275 -5.09 -22.67 -9.23
CA PRO A 275 -6.48 -22.21 -9.03
C PRO A 275 -6.62 -20.74 -8.67
N ILE A 276 -5.66 -20.18 -7.92
CA ILE A 276 -5.63 -18.75 -7.60
C ILE A 276 -5.31 -17.92 -8.86
N GLN A 277 -4.38 -18.37 -9.71
CA GLN A 277 -4.09 -17.71 -10.97
C GLN A 277 -5.30 -17.72 -11.91
N LYS A 278 -6.05 -18.82 -11.96
CA LYS A 278 -7.30 -18.92 -12.75
C LYS A 278 -8.37 -17.96 -12.25
N ALA A 279 -8.52 -17.82 -10.93
CA ALA A 279 -9.43 -16.84 -10.34
C ALA A 279 -8.99 -15.39 -10.65
N ALA A 280 -7.69 -15.11 -10.61
CA ALA A 280 -7.15 -13.82 -11.00
C ALA A 280 -7.44 -13.50 -12.47
N VAL A 281 -7.23 -14.46 -13.38
CA VAL A 281 -7.58 -14.32 -14.80
C VAL A 281 -9.07 -13.98 -14.95
N ALA A 282 -9.95 -14.71 -14.26
CA ALA A 282 -11.40 -14.50 -14.34
C ALA A 282 -11.81 -13.08 -13.95
N VAL A 283 -11.25 -12.51 -12.87
CA VAL A 283 -11.61 -11.14 -12.46
C VAL A 283 -10.93 -10.06 -13.28
N LEU A 284 -9.68 -10.27 -13.71
CA LEU A 284 -8.94 -9.33 -14.55
C LEU A 284 -9.53 -9.19 -15.97
N THR A 285 -10.32 -10.16 -16.40
CA THR A 285 -11.01 -10.16 -17.70
C THR A 285 -12.54 -10.02 -17.60
N SER A 286 -13.07 -9.72 -16.40
CA SER A 286 -14.50 -9.53 -16.15
C SER A 286 -15.02 -8.20 -16.70
N ASP A 287 -16.30 -7.93 -16.48
CA ASP A 287 -16.95 -6.63 -16.78
C ASP A 287 -16.63 -5.53 -15.75
N PHE A 288 -15.88 -5.85 -14.71
CA PHE A 288 -15.46 -4.95 -13.63
C PHE A 288 -16.59 -4.33 -12.78
N ALA A 289 -17.83 -4.80 -12.86
CA ALA A 289 -18.95 -4.27 -12.08
C ALA A 289 -18.67 -4.31 -10.56
N MET A 290 -17.97 -5.35 -10.11
CA MET A 290 -17.57 -5.50 -8.70
C MET A 290 -16.65 -4.37 -8.20
N LEU A 291 -15.87 -3.74 -9.09
CA LEU A 291 -14.98 -2.62 -8.71
C LEU A 291 -15.79 -1.36 -8.37
N ALA A 292 -16.85 -1.10 -9.14
CA ALA A 292 -17.74 0.03 -8.89
C ALA A 292 -18.49 -0.14 -7.55
N GLU A 293 -18.97 -1.35 -7.25
CA GLU A 293 -19.63 -1.66 -5.98
C GLU A 293 -18.67 -1.49 -4.79
N GLN A 294 -17.45 -2.01 -4.89
CA GLN A 294 -16.44 -1.88 -3.86
C GLN A 294 -16.06 -0.41 -3.62
N LYS A 295 -15.82 0.35 -4.70
CA LYS A 295 -15.55 1.79 -4.65
C LYS A 295 -16.66 2.51 -3.90
N TYR A 296 -17.92 2.28 -4.24
CA TYR A 296 -19.07 2.91 -3.59
C TYR A 296 -19.11 2.62 -2.08
N ILE A 297 -18.86 1.38 -1.66
CA ILE A 297 -18.84 1.01 -0.24
C ILE A 297 -17.77 1.78 0.52
N TYR A 298 -16.53 1.86 0.00
CA TYR A 298 -15.46 2.57 0.69
C TYR A 298 -15.66 4.10 0.67
N GLU A 299 -16.26 4.64 -0.37
CA GLU A 299 -16.62 6.06 -0.45
C GLU A 299 -17.70 6.43 0.56
N ASP A 300 -18.76 5.60 0.71
CA ASP A 300 -19.79 5.77 1.74
C ASP A 300 -19.21 5.69 3.15
N ARG A 301 -18.36 4.71 3.42
CA ARG A 301 -17.65 4.55 4.70
C ARG A 301 -16.79 5.77 5.03
N ARG A 302 -16.01 6.26 4.05
CA ARG A 302 -15.21 7.49 4.19
C ARG A 302 -16.09 8.67 4.56
N ASN A 303 -17.16 8.88 3.81
CA ASN A 303 -18.07 10.01 4.02
C ASN A 303 -18.74 9.93 5.39
N THR A 304 -19.21 8.76 5.79
CA THR A 304 -19.81 8.52 7.11
C THR A 304 -18.87 8.86 8.25
N LEU A 305 -17.63 8.34 8.19
CA LEU A 305 -16.65 8.55 9.26
C LEU A 305 -16.23 10.03 9.33
N ILE A 306 -15.83 10.63 8.19
CA ILE A 306 -15.39 12.04 8.14
C ILE A 306 -16.50 12.99 8.61
N HIS A 307 -17.75 12.76 8.18
CA HIS A 307 -18.87 13.55 8.63
C HIS A 307 -19.04 13.50 10.17
N GLY A 308 -19.00 12.30 10.76
CA GLY A 308 -19.12 12.13 12.20
C GLY A 308 -17.96 12.76 12.98
N LEU A 309 -16.72 12.65 12.49
CA LEU A 309 -15.54 13.26 13.12
C LEU A 309 -15.63 14.80 13.09
N ASN A 310 -16.01 15.38 11.95
CA ASN A 310 -16.16 16.82 11.80
C ASN A 310 -17.29 17.38 12.68
N GLN A 311 -18.41 16.67 12.78
CA GLN A 311 -19.48 17.04 13.74
C GLN A 311 -19.01 16.94 15.19
N GLY A 312 -18.09 16.02 15.47
CA GLY A 312 -17.48 15.81 16.78
C GLY A 312 -16.38 16.81 17.16
N GLY A 313 -16.05 17.77 16.29
CA GLY A 313 -15.04 18.80 16.53
C GLY A 313 -13.61 18.40 16.15
N TRP A 314 -13.43 17.25 15.50
CA TRP A 314 -12.13 16.89 14.91
C TRP A 314 -12.16 17.16 13.40
N GLU A 315 -11.54 18.24 12.98
CA GLU A 315 -11.50 18.65 11.57
C GLU A 315 -10.65 17.68 10.73
N VAL A 316 -11.33 16.91 9.88
CA VAL A 316 -10.74 15.92 8.98
C VAL A 316 -11.08 16.29 7.54
N LYS A 317 -10.04 16.49 6.72
CA LYS A 317 -10.22 16.73 5.28
C LYS A 317 -10.68 15.46 4.56
N THR A 318 -11.49 15.64 3.52
CA THR A 318 -11.90 14.52 2.66
C THR A 318 -10.68 13.95 1.93
N THR A 319 -10.49 12.63 2.02
CA THR A 319 -9.40 11.93 1.34
C THR A 319 -9.86 11.47 -0.04
N PRO A 320 -9.06 11.67 -1.11
CA PRO A 320 -9.49 11.39 -2.48
C PRO A 320 -9.46 9.90 -2.83
N ALA A 321 -8.81 9.06 -2.01
CA ALA A 321 -8.55 7.68 -2.39
C ALA A 321 -8.24 6.76 -1.20
N THR A 322 -8.13 5.47 -1.48
CA THR A 322 -7.75 4.34 -0.64
C THR A 322 -8.81 3.89 0.38
N MET A 323 -8.53 2.82 1.08
CA MET A 323 -9.33 2.33 2.21
C MET A 323 -8.89 2.94 3.54
N PHE A 324 -8.24 4.12 3.52
CA PHE A 324 -7.73 4.80 4.71
C PHE A 324 -8.13 6.28 4.72
N ILE A 325 -8.10 6.85 5.92
CA ILE A 325 -8.03 8.29 6.15
C ILE A 325 -6.64 8.55 6.76
N TRP A 326 -5.91 9.50 6.19
CA TRP A 326 -4.68 10.05 6.74
C TRP A 326 -4.97 11.47 7.21
N THR A 327 -4.88 11.72 8.51
CA THR A 327 -5.30 13.01 9.07
C THR A 327 -4.44 13.44 10.25
N LYS A 328 -4.33 14.77 10.43
CA LYS A 328 -3.71 15.35 11.62
C LYS A 328 -4.48 14.97 12.88
N ILE A 329 -3.73 14.68 13.93
CA ILE A 329 -4.30 14.51 15.27
C ILE A 329 -4.70 15.87 15.87
N PRO A 330 -5.61 15.91 16.86
CA PRO A 330 -5.90 17.11 17.63
C PRO A 330 -4.63 17.65 18.29
N GLN A 331 -4.56 18.98 18.45
CA GLN A 331 -3.41 19.66 19.02
C GLN A 331 -3.08 19.18 20.45
N GLY A 332 -1.79 19.18 20.78
CA GLY A 332 -1.28 18.85 22.12
C GLY A 332 -0.96 17.37 22.35
N TRP A 333 -1.28 16.50 21.40
CA TRP A 333 -0.95 15.07 21.44
C TRP A 333 0.27 14.75 20.59
N THR A 334 1.04 13.71 20.94
CA THR A 334 1.87 12.98 19.97
C THR A 334 1.03 11.90 19.30
N SER A 335 1.44 11.46 18.10
CA SER A 335 0.74 10.42 17.33
C SER A 335 0.54 9.15 18.16
N ARG A 336 1.58 8.70 18.85
CA ARG A 336 1.54 7.52 19.70
C ARG A 336 0.62 7.71 20.91
N GLN A 337 0.75 8.82 21.65
CA GLN A 337 -0.11 9.09 22.80
C GLN A 337 -1.58 9.10 22.38
N PHE A 338 -1.92 9.83 21.31
CA PHE A 338 -3.28 9.89 20.81
C PHE A 338 -3.86 8.51 20.47
N ALA A 339 -3.12 7.70 19.71
CA ALA A 339 -3.61 6.39 19.28
C ALA A 339 -3.82 5.42 20.46
N PHE A 340 -2.91 5.41 21.45
CA PHE A 340 -3.04 4.53 22.60
C PHE A 340 -4.10 4.99 23.61
N GLU A 341 -4.21 6.29 23.90
CA GLU A 341 -5.28 6.84 24.74
C GLU A 341 -6.67 6.66 24.12
N LEU A 342 -6.77 6.81 22.79
CA LEU A 342 -8.00 6.56 22.05
C LEU A 342 -8.41 5.08 22.16
N LEU A 343 -7.47 4.16 21.99
CA LEU A 343 -7.73 2.74 22.18
C LEU A 343 -8.16 2.43 23.62
N GLU A 344 -7.47 3.00 24.60
CA GLU A 344 -7.72 2.73 26.02
C GLU A 344 -9.09 3.27 26.47
N HIS A 345 -9.44 4.49 26.11
CA HIS A 345 -10.59 5.19 26.66
C HIS A 345 -11.82 5.16 25.76
N ALA A 346 -11.64 5.14 24.44
CA ALA A 346 -12.76 5.05 23.50
C ALA A 346 -12.99 3.64 22.96
N GLY A 347 -12.03 2.74 23.12
CA GLY A 347 -12.08 1.42 22.48
C GLY A 347 -12.03 1.52 20.96
N VAL A 348 -11.30 2.49 20.39
CA VAL A 348 -11.10 2.66 18.95
C VAL A 348 -9.61 2.55 18.65
N ALA A 349 -9.23 1.58 17.83
CA ALA A 349 -7.84 1.37 17.43
C ALA A 349 -7.55 2.06 16.10
N VAL A 350 -6.55 2.95 16.09
CA VAL A 350 -6.00 3.60 14.88
C VAL A 350 -4.49 3.41 14.85
N VAL A 351 -3.83 3.59 13.71
CA VAL A 351 -2.36 3.50 13.64
C VAL A 351 -1.75 4.89 13.81
N PRO A 352 -0.84 5.08 14.78
CA PRO A 352 -0.14 6.36 14.93
C PRO A 352 0.78 6.62 13.73
N GLY A 353 0.90 7.87 13.33
CA GLY A 353 1.60 8.22 12.09
C GLY A 353 3.09 7.96 12.11
N ASP A 354 3.73 8.08 13.29
CA ASP A 354 5.15 7.76 13.50
C ASP A 354 5.52 6.28 13.22
N ALA A 355 4.50 5.40 13.09
CA ALA A 355 4.68 4.03 12.60
C ALA A 355 5.08 3.94 11.11
N PHE A 356 4.95 5.03 10.38
CA PHE A 356 5.22 5.11 8.94
C PHE A 356 6.45 5.98 8.60
N GLY A 357 7.20 6.40 9.59
CA GLY A 357 8.37 7.27 9.46
C GLY A 357 8.25 8.54 10.28
N ALA A 358 9.35 9.27 10.38
CA ALA A 358 9.42 10.50 11.18
C ALA A 358 8.46 11.59 10.68
N GLY A 359 8.27 11.70 9.36
CA GLY A 359 7.31 12.62 8.73
C GLY A 359 5.85 12.31 9.05
N GLY A 360 5.56 11.15 9.66
CA GLY A 360 4.21 10.79 10.10
C GLY A 360 3.83 11.29 11.49
N GLU A 361 4.76 11.87 12.25
CA GLU A 361 4.42 12.46 13.55
C GLU A 361 3.40 13.60 13.40
N GLY A 362 2.44 13.66 14.31
CA GLY A 362 1.31 14.59 14.21
C GLY A 362 0.12 14.09 13.38
N TYR A 363 0.19 12.86 12.89
CA TYR A 363 -0.88 12.23 12.09
C TYR A 363 -1.31 10.87 12.67
N VAL A 364 -2.46 10.39 12.19
CA VAL A 364 -2.91 9.00 12.34
C VAL A 364 -3.46 8.48 11.02
N ARG A 365 -3.34 7.15 10.84
CA ARG A 365 -4.02 6.42 9.77
C ARG A 365 -5.23 5.69 10.35
N ILE A 366 -6.41 5.92 9.77
CA ILE A 366 -7.67 5.29 10.14
C ILE A 366 -8.14 4.42 8.98
N ALA A 367 -8.37 3.14 9.21
CA ALA A 367 -8.83 2.20 8.18
C ALA A 367 -10.37 2.18 8.08
N LEU A 368 -10.89 2.13 6.87
CA LEU A 368 -12.33 2.10 6.54
C LEU A 368 -12.86 0.64 6.42
N VAL A 369 -12.32 -0.27 7.24
CA VAL A 369 -12.56 -1.72 7.17
C VAL A 369 -13.62 -2.20 8.16
N GLN A 370 -14.64 -1.37 8.37
CA GLN A 370 -15.80 -1.67 9.19
C GLN A 370 -17.08 -1.20 8.47
N PRO A 371 -18.25 -1.79 8.75
CA PRO A 371 -19.53 -1.29 8.24
C PRO A 371 -19.78 0.17 8.63
N SER A 372 -20.54 0.90 7.80
CA SER A 372 -20.80 2.35 8.01
C SER A 372 -21.40 2.65 9.37
N GLU A 373 -22.29 1.79 9.90
CA GLU A 373 -22.88 1.93 11.24
C GLU A 373 -21.80 1.85 12.33
N ARG A 374 -20.83 0.95 12.17
CA ARG A 374 -19.74 0.79 13.13
C ARG A 374 -18.74 1.95 13.07
N LEU A 375 -18.58 2.54 11.88
CA LEU A 375 -17.77 3.75 11.70
C LEU A 375 -18.45 4.99 12.30
N ALA A 376 -19.78 5.11 12.18
CA ALA A 376 -20.55 6.16 12.86
C ALA A 376 -20.45 6.04 14.39
N GLU A 377 -20.49 4.82 14.91
CA GLU A 377 -20.24 4.55 16.33
C GLU A 377 -18.81 4.94 16.75
N ALA A 378 -17.80 4.61 15.94
CA ALA A 378 -16.42 5.01 16.19
C ALA A 378 -16.30 6.54 16.28
N ALA A 379 -16.91 7.29 15.35
CA ALA A 379 -16.93 8.74 15.39
C ALA A 379 -17.55 9.27 16.68
N THR A 380 -18.67 8.69 17.13
CA THR A 380 -19.33 9.06 18.39
C THR A 380 -18.44 8.80 19.61
N ARG A 381 -17.75 7.66 19.66
CA ARG A 381 -16.80 7.32 20.73
C ARG A 381 -15.60 8.26 20.74
N ILE A 382 -15.06 8.61 19.58
CA ILE A 382 -13.96 9.56 19.41
C ILE A 382 -14.39 10.94 19.89
N GLN A 383 -15.58 11.42 19.49
CA GLN A 383 -16.12 12.68 19.96
C GLN A 383 -16.18 12.73 21.49
N LYS A 384 -16.75 11.72 22.13
CA LYS A 384 -16.83 11.64 23.61
C LYS A 384 -15.44 11.67 24.24
N PHE A 385 -14.47 10.95 23.65
CA PHE A 385 -13.08 10.95 24.10
C PHE A 385 -12.48 12.35 24.05
N LEU A 386 -12.59 13.06 22.93
CA LEU A 386 -12.05 14.41 22.76
C LEU A 386 -12.65 15.45 23.71
N HIS A 387 -13.91 15.28 24.10
CA HIS A 387 -14.53 16.16 25.11
C HIS A 387 -14.10 15.86 26.55
N THR A 388 -13.68 14.61 26.83
CA THR A 388 -13.43 14.15 28.20
C THR A 388 -11.95 14.18 28.55
N TYR A 389 -11.08 13.86 27.58
CA TYR A 389 -9.64 13.70 27.79
C TYR A 389 -8.88 14.82 27.10
N GLN A 390 -7.95 15.42 27.84
CA GLN A 390 -7.05 16.45 27.32
C GLN A 390 -5.63 15.89 27.26
N PRO A 391 -4.79 16.38 26.33
CA PRO A 391 -3.37 15.98 26.30
C PRO A 391 -2.73 16.29 27.65
N GLN A 392 -1.90 15.34 28.13
CA GLN A 392 -1.08 15.61 29.29
C GLN A 392 0.00 16.62 28.88
N THR A 393 -0.08 17.84 29.42
CA THR A 393 1.01 18.82 29.30
C THR A 393 2.21 18.31 30.11
N ASN A 394 3.28 17.90 29.41
CA ASN A 394 4.57 17.64 30.05
C ASN A 394 5.25 18.96 30.42
#